data_4e6bd6228735f09015f724fceb36eadc
#
_entry.id   4e6bd6228735f09015f724fceb36eadc
#
_cell.length_a   1.000
_cell.length_b   1.000
_cell.length_c   1.000
_cell.angle_alpha   90.00
_cell.angle_beta   90.00
_cell.angle_gamma   90.00
#
_symmetry.space_group_name_H-M   'P 1'
#
loop_
_entity.id
_entity.type
_entity.pdbx_description
1 polymer ?
#
loop_
_entity_poly.entity_id
_entity_poly.type
_entity_poly.pdbx_seq_one_letter_code
_entity_poly.pdbx_strand_id
1 'polypeptide(L)'
;MKLGTLAIIGVGLIGGSIGKAAKERGLVERIVGIEPNADSALWAVTNGVVDTVVSEVPADADLIALCVPSDLVAPWVIALADHAAPIFDVGSVKGPIVKAVEVTWSTASHFVPCHPISGSERSGPQAADGDLFDGCTVVLTPLATTASVAEQTCASFWEAVGASVVRMSPDEHDAALAVTSHLPHLLAFAFMGQVTDQHLPLTGGGFRDFTRIAA
;
A
#
# COMPACT_ATOMS: atom_id res chain seq x y z
N MET A 1 -0.03 11.24 17.05
CA MET A 1 -0.29 9.78 17.17
C MET A 1 1.01 9.09 17.56
N LYS A 2 1.00 8.17 18.49
CA LYS A 2 2.16 7.31 18.79
C LYS A 2 1.67 5.89 19.02
N LEU A 3 2.16 4.95 18.20
CA LEU A 3 1.87 3.52 18.27
C LEU A 3 3.01 2.80 18.98
N GLY A 4 2.73 1.73 19.70
CA GLY A 4 3.77 0.81 20.20
C GLY A 4 4.34 0.00 19.05
N THR A 5 3.52 -0.87 18.45
CA THR A 5 3.96 -1.79 17.39
C THR A 5 3.17 -1.58 16.09
N LEU A 6 3.87 -1.32 14.99
CA LEU A 6 3.36 -1.39 13.62
C LEU A 6 3.80 -2.71 12.99
N ALA A 7 2.86 -3.52 12.51
CA ALA A 7 3.15 -4.70 11.71
C ALA A 7 2.98 -4.39 10.22
N ILE A 8 3.98 -4.74 9.40
CA ILE A 8 3.97 -4.53 7.94
C ILE A 8 4.08 -5.88 7.25
N ILE A 9 3.07 -6.26 6.51
CA ILE A 9 3.04 -7.48 5.72
C ILE A 9 3.37 -7.14 4.27
N GLY A 10 4.53 -7.58 3.81
CA GLY A 10 5.14 -7.18 2.54
C GLY A 10 6.04 -5.95 2.69
N VAL A 11 7.34 -6.19 2.87
CA VAL A 11 8.34 -5.12 3.06
C VAL A 11 9.00 -4.78 1.71
N GLY A 12 8.16 -4.41 0.73
CA GLY A 12 8.61 -3.91 -0.58
C GLY A 12 8.77 -2.39 -0.60
N LEU A 13 8.57 -1.77 -1.78
CA LEU A 13 8.59 -0.30 -1.93
C LEU A 13 7.62 0.38 -0.97
N ILE A 14 6.33 0.04 -1.03
CA ILE A 14 5.29 0.74 -0.25
C ILE A 14 5.43 0.41 1.25
N GLY A 15 5.52 -0.87 1.61
CA GLY A 15 5.67 -1.28 3.03
C GLY A 15 6.94 -0.75 3.66
N GLY A 16 8.05 -0.76 2.91
CA GLY A 16 9.30 -0.15 3.34
C GLY A 16 9.21 1.36 3.52
N SER A 17 8.50 2.05 2.62
CA SER A 17 8.27 3.50 2.73
C SER A 17 7.40 3.84 3.94
N ILE A 18 6.36 3.03 4.22
CA ILE A 18 5.56 3.16 5.45
C ILE A 18 6.47 3.01 6.68
N GLY A 19 7.34 2.00 6.70
CA GLY A 19 8.27 1.77 7.80
C GLY A 19 9.21 2.95 8.04
N LYS A 20 9.86 3.46 6.98
CA LYS A 20 10.74 4.63 7.06
C LYS A 20 9.98 5.86 7.53
N ALA A 21 8.86 6.21 6.88
CA ALA A 21 8.04 7.36 7.23
C ALA A 21 7.62 7.33 8.71
N ALA A 22 7.18 6.16 9.19
CA ALA A 22 6.76 6.01 10.59
C ALA A 22 7.92 6.19 11.58
N LYS A 23 9.11 5.67 11.28
CA LYS A 23 10.31 5.83 12.12
C LYS A 23 10.82 7.26 12.13
N GLU A 24 11.02 7.85 10.96
CA GLU A 24 11.58 9.20 10.81
C GLU A 24 10.71 10.25 11.48
N ARG A 25 9.40 10.04 11.49
CA ARG A 25 8.43 10.92 12.15
C ARG A 25 8.12 10.56 13.61
N GLY A 26 8.78 9.50 14.14
CA GLY A 26 8.61 9.08 15.53
C GLY A 26 7.20 8.59 15.88
N LEU A 27 6.47 8.03 14.92
CA LEU A 27 5.09 7.60 15.07
C LEU A 27 4.94 6.25 15.76
N VAL A 28 6.00 5.45 15.82
CA VAL A 28 6.00 4.07 16.31
C VAL A 28 7.19 3.84 17.25
N GLU A 29 7.03 2.89 18.16
CA GLU A 29 8.14 2.42 19.01
C GLU A 29 8.89 1.27 18.36
N ARG A 30 8.16 0.39 17.64
CA ARG A 30 8.70 -0.78 16.98
C ARG A 30 7.97 -1.08 15.67
N ILE A 31 8.71 -1.54 14.66
CA ILE A 31 8.17 -2.05 13.40
C ILE A 31 8.55 -3.50 13.23
N VAL A 32 7.57 -4.35 13.01
CA VAL A 32 7.71 -5.77 12.73
C VAL A 32 7.32 -6.04 11.28
N GLY A 33 8.24 -6.60 10.49
CA GLY A 33 7.98 -7.00 9.11
C GLY A 33 7.56 -8.47 9.01
N ILE A 34 6.68 -8.76 8.06
CA ILE A 34 6.41 -10.12 7.57
C ILE A 34 6.79 -10.10 6.08
N GLU A 35 7.92 -10.73 5.73
CA GLU A 35 8.50 -10.71 4.38
C GLU A 35 9.04 -12.10 4.03
N PRO A 36 8.44 -12.81 3.06
CA PRO A 36 8.86 -14.17 2.72
C PRO A 36 10.18 -14.23 1.94
N ASN A 37 10.58 -13.15 1.26
CA ASN A 37 11.83 -13.10 0.54
C ASN A 37 12.98 -12.82 1.52
N ALA A 38 13.89 -13.79 1.71
CA ALA A 38 14.97 -13.71 2.69
C ALA A 38 15.94 -12.55 2.45
N ASP A 39 16.24 -12.22 1.19
CA ASP A 39 17.15 -11.12 0.84
C ASP A 39 16.51 -9.76 1.16
N SER A 40 15.23 -9.60 0.84
CA SER A 40 14.45 -8.41 1.17
C SER A 40 14.31 -8.25 2.69
N ALA A 41 14.03 -9.33 3.41
CA ALA A 41 13.92 -9.35 4.86
C ALA A 41 15.24 -8.93 5.52
N LEU A 42 16.35 -9.55 5.12
CA LEU A 42 17.68 -9.24 5.64
C LEU A 42 18.04 -7.77 5.34
N TRP A 43 17.80 -7.32 4.12
CA TRP A 43 18.09 -5.94 3.73
C TRP A 43 17.27 -4.94 4.57
N ALA A 44 15.98 -5.19 4.74
CA ALA A 44 15.08 -4.30 5.48
C ALA A 44 15.48 -4.15 6.95
N VAL A 45 15.89 -5.24 7.60
CA VAL A 45 16.40 -5.19 8.99
C VAL A 45 17.76 -4.48 9.04
N THR A 46 18.70 -4.87 8.17
CA THR A 46 20.06 -4.30 8.17
C THR A 46 20.06 -2.78 7.93
N ASN A 47 19.13 -2.30 7.10
CA ASN A 47 19.02 -0.86 6.78
C ASN A 47 17.99 -0.14 7.65
N GLY A 48 17.50 -0.76 8.71
CA GLY A 48 16.65 -0.11 9.71
C GLY A 48 15.23 0.23 9.21
N VAL A 49 14.78 -0.37 8.11
CA VAL A 49 13.41 -0.18 7.59
C VAL A 49 12.39 -0.80 8.54
N VAL A 50 12.67 -2.01 9.01
CA VAL A 50 11.96 -2.67 10.11
C VAL A 50 12.93 -3.06 11.21
N ASP A 51 12.44 -3.28 12.43
CA ASP A 51 13.31 -3.68 13.54
C ASP A 51 13.58 -5.18 13.56
N THR A 52 12.61 -5.96 13.12
CA THR A 52 12.71 -7.42 12.98
C THR A 52 11.75 -7.93 11.92
N VAL A 53 12.03 -9.11 11.39
CA VAL A 53 11.12 -9.87 10.53
C VAL A 53 10.71 -11.16 11.24
N VAL A 54 9.44 -11.48 11.20
CA VAL A 54 8.81 -12.65 11.82
C VAL A 54 7.90 -13.37 10.83
N SER A 55 7.45 -14.57 11.18
CA SER A 55 6.54 -15.37 10.35
C SER A 55 5.05 -15.07 10.60
N GLU A 56 4.72 -14.49 11.75
CA GLU A 56 3.35 -14.22 12.18
C GLU A 56 3.20 -12.80 12.72
N VAL A 57 2.01 -12.22 12.58
CA VAL A 57 1.72 -10.89 13.11
C VAL A 57 1.71 -10.94 14.64
N PRO A 58 2.45 -10.07 15.33
CA PRO A 58 2.47 -10.03 16.79
C PRO A 58 1.07 -9.67 17.34
N ALA A 59 0.63 -10.38 18.38
CA ALA A 59 -0.66 -10.12 19.03
C ALA A 59 -0.76 -8.72 19.67
N ASP A 60 0.38 -8.08 19.93
CA ASP A 60 0.49 -6.72 20.47
C ASP A 60 0.68 -5.64 19.38
N ALA A 61 0.41 -5.95 18.13
CA ALA A 61 0.38 -4.92 17.08
C ALA A 61 -0.78 -3.94 17.32
N ASP A 62 -0.50 -2.64 17.21
CA ASP A 62 -1.49 -1.56 17.32
C ASP A 62 -2.08 -1.16 15.96
N LEU A 63 -1.35 -1.45 14.88
CA LEU A 63 -1.76 -1.19 13.50
C LEU A 63 -1.10 -2.21 12.57
N ILE A 64 -1.84 -2.68 11.57
CA ILE A 64 -1.35 -3.64 10.58
C ILE A 64 -1.49 -3.05 9.17
N ALA A 65 -0.38 -2.99 8.44
CA ALA A 65 -0.31 -2.55 7.05
C ALA A 65 -0.15 -3.75 6.11
N LEU A 66 -1.13 -3.99 5.23
CA LEU A 66 -1.07 -5.03 4.20
C LEU A 66 -0.50 -4.44 2.90
N CYS A 67 0.78 -4.64 2.67
CA CYS A 67 1.51 -4.15 1.50
C CYS A 67 1.85 -5.30 0.53
N VAL A 68 0.88 -6.17 0.32
CA VAL A 68 0.96 -7.37 -0.53
C VAL A 68 0.22 -7.17 -1.85
N PRO A 69 0.43 -8.03 -2.87
CA PRO A 69 -0.40 -8.04 -4.07
C PRO A 69 -1.90 -8.08 -3.76
N SER A 70 -2.71 -7.42 -4.58
CA SER A 70 -4.14 -7.19 -4.30
C SER A 70 -4.95 -8.48 -4.12
N ASP A 71 -4.56 -9.57 -4.77
CA ASP A 71 -5.17 -10.90 -4.64
C ASP A 71 -4.88 -11.58 -3.30
N LEU A 72 -3.84 -11.15 -2.59
CA LEU A 72 -3.48 -11.65 -1.27
C LEU A 72 -4.08 -10.83 -0.12
N VAL A 73 -4.65 -9.65 -0.39
CA VAL A 73 -5.18 -8.77 0.67
C VAL A 73 -6.34 -9.45 1.41
N ALA A 74 -7.37 -9.92 0.70
CA ALA A 74 -8.52 -10.54 1.33
C ALA A 74 -8.15 -11.81 2.15
N PRO A 75 -7.31 -12.74 1.65
CA PRO A 75 -6.78 -13.84 2.46
C PRO A 75 -6.13 -13.40 3.77
N TRP A 76 -5.31 -12.33 3.75
CA TRP A 76 -4.68 -11.82 4.96
C TRP A 76 -5.68 -11.18 5.92
N VAL A 77 -6.63 -10.38 5.42
CA VAL A 77 -7.70 -9.78 6.24
C VAL A 77 -8.49 -10.86 6.97
N ILE A 78 -8.83 -11.95 6.26
CA ILE A 78 -9.56 -13.08 6.83
C ILE A 78 -8.72 -13.84 7.87
N ALA A 79 -7.45 -14.09 7.59
CA ALA A 79 -6.54 -14.75 8.52
C ALA A 79 -6.33 -13.94 9.83
N LEU A 80 -6.52 -12.62 9.77
CA LEU A 80 -6.39 -11.69 10.89
C LEU A 80 -7.74 -11.32 11.53
N ALA A 81 -8.82 -12.06 11.23
CA ALA A 81 -10.16 -11.74 11.70
C ALA A 81 -10.28 -11.62 13.23
N ASP A 82 -9.51 -12.41 13.97
CA ASP A 82 -9.48 -12.41 15.44
C ASP A 82 -8.48 -11.40 16.02
N HIS A 83 -7.75 -10.67 15.18
CA HIS A 83 -6.79 -9.67 15.64
C HIS A 83 -7.51 -8.35 16.00
N ALA A 84 -7.13 -7.74 17.14
CA ALA A 84 -7.80 -6.54 17.62
C ALA A 84 -7.38 -5.24 16.92
N ALA A 85 -6.18 -5.21 16.33
CA ALA A 85 -5.64 -4.00 15.70
C ALA A 85 -6.39 -3.63 14.42
N PRO A 86 -6.55 -2.33 14.12
CA PRO A 86 -6.93 -1.87 12.79
C PRO A 86 -5.99 -2.42 11.70
N ILE A 87 -6.57 -2.79 10.57
CA ILE A 87 -5.86 -3.30 9.40
C ILE A 87 -6.15 -2.36 8.23
N PHE A 88 -5.14 -1.93 7.51
CA PHE A 88 -5.33 -1.29 6.21
C PHE A 88 -4.51 -1.98 5.12
N ASP A 89 -4.98 -1.91 3.89
CA ASP A 89 -4.22 -2.31 2.70
C ASP A 89 -3.77 -1.10 1.88
N VAL A 90 -2.97 -1.37 0.87
CA VAL A 90 -2.47 -0.34 -0.07
C VAL A 90 -2.78 -0.69 -1.54
N GLY A 91 -3.68 -1.61 -1.77
CA GLY A 91 -4.03 -2.10 -3.11
C GLY A 91 -4.60 -1.02 -4.02
N SER A 92 -4.25 -1.07 -5.31
CA SER A 92 -4.70 -0.09 -6.32
C SER A 92 -6.13 -0.30 -6.82
N VAL A 93 -6.78 -1.41 -6.47
CA VAL A 93 -8.18 -1.70 -6.75
C VAL A 93 -8.91 -1.99 -5.45
N LYS A 94 -10.16 -1.52 -5.29
CA LYS A 94 -10.89 -1.68 -4.02
C LYS A 94 -12.08 -2.62 -4.14
N GLY A 95 -12.87 -2.54 -5.20
CA GLY A 95 -14.08 -3.35 -5.36
C GLY A 95 -13.84 -4.86 -5.22
N PRO A 96 -12.89 -5.46 -5.95
CA PRO A 96 -12.58 -6.89 -5.81
C PRO A 96 -12.14 -7.30 -4.40
N ILE A 97 -11.30 -6.47 -3.74
CA ILE A 97 -10.82 -6.72 -2.37
C ILE A 97 -11.99 -6.68 -1.39
N VAL A 98 -12.77 -5.61 -1.41
CA VAL A 98 -13.92 -5.41 -0.53
C VAL A 98 -14.93 -6.54 -0.69
N LYS A 99 -15.29 -6.87 -1.93
CA LYS A 99 -16.23 -7.97 -2.23
C LYS A 99 -15.75 -9.31 -1.69
N ALA A 100 -14.46 -9.63 -1.83
CA ALA A 100 -13.90 -10.87 -1.32
C ALA A 100 -13.91 -10.92 0.22
N VAL A 101 -13.64 -9.79 0.88
CA VAL A 101 -13.71 -9.69 2.34
C VAL A 101 -15.15 -9.83 2.83
N GLU A 102 -16.11 -9.09 2.27
CA GLU A 102 -17.51 -9.09 2.70
C GLU A 102 -18.19 -10.46 2.56
N VAL A 103 -17.87 -11.22 1.50
CA VAL A 103 -18.40 -12.56 1.28
C VAL A 103 -17.96 -13.54 2.38
N THR A 104 -16.72 -13.39 2.87
CA THR A 104 -16.15 -14.36 3.82
C THR A 104 -16.22 -13.84 5.26
N TRP A 105 -16.14 -12.54 5.46
CA TRP A 105 -16.13 -11.90 6.77
C TRP A 105 -17.03 -10.66 6.77
N SER A 106 -18.33 -10.87 6.88
CA SER A 106 -19.34 -9.82 6.84
C SER A 106 -19.31 -8.83 8.02
N THR A 107 -18.49 -9.07 9.04
CA THR A 107 -18.34 -8.24 10.24
C THR A 107 -16.95 -7.61 10.38
N ALA A 108 -16.23 -7.45 9.26
CA ALA A 108 -14.87 -6.90 9.21
C ALA A 108 -14.78 -5.45 9.73
N SER A 109 -14.94 -5.25 11.04
CA SER A 109 -15.06 -3.93 11.65
C SER A 109 -13.73 -3.18 11.80
N HIS A 110 -12.61 -3.87 11.78
CA HIS A 110 -11.28 -3.26 11.91
C HIS A 110 -10.47 -3.21 10.61
N PHE A 111 -11.05 -3.64 9.48
CA PHE A 111 -10.44 -3.48 8.16
C PHE A 111 -10.86 -2.15 7.53
N VAL A 112 -9.88 -1.39 7.07
CA VAL A 112 -10.03 -0.09 6.40
C VAL A 112 -9.31 -0.17 5.07
N PRO A 113 -10.01 -0.42 3.96
CA PRO A 113 -9.38 -0.44 2.65
C PRO A 113 -8.82 0.94 2.31
N CYS A 114 -7.52 0.99 1.96
CA CYS A 114 -6.81 2.22 1.61
C CYS A 114 -6.10 2.07 0.26
N HIS A 115 -5.85 3.20 -0.39
CA HIS A 115 -5.01 3.27 -1.57
C HIS A 115 -4.21 4.58 -1.56
N PRO A 116 -2.90 4.54 -1.25
CA PRO A 116 -2.03 5.68 -1.45
C PRO A 116 -1.79 5.88 -2.96
N ILE A 117 -2.17 7.07 -3.47
CA ILE A 117 -1.94 7.45 -4.87
C ILE A 117 -0.48 7.92 -4.99
N SER A 118 0.41 7.00 -4.75
CA SER A 118 1.85 7.19 -4.79
C SER A 118 2.54 5.87 -5.09
N GLY A 119 3.70 5.93 -5.73
CA GLY A 119 4.49 4.77 -6.10
C GLY A 119 5.60 5.14 -7.05
N SER A 120 6.37 4.15 -7.46
CA SER A 120 7.35 4.29 -8.53
C SER A 120 7.44 2.98 -9.31
N GLU A 121 8.14 3.01 -10.45
CA GLU A 121 8.47 1.83 -11.24
C GLU A 121 9.49 0.90 -10.56
N ARG A 122 10.08 1.34 -9.44
CA ARG A 122 11.05 0.56 -8.67
C ARG A 122 10.34 -0.46 -7.78
N SER A 123 11.04 -1.51 -7.40
CA SER A 123 10.55 -2.56 -6.52
C SER A 123 11.55 -2.89 -5.40
N GLY A 124 11.06 -3.58 -4.36
CA GLY A 124 11.86 -4.02 -3.23
C GLY A 124 12.08 -2.95 -2.16
N PRO A 125 12.59 -3.35 -0.98
CA PRO A 125 12.83 -2.44 0.15
C PRO A 125 13.92 -1.41 -0.14
N GLN A 126 14.81 -1.66 -1.11
CA GLN A 126 15.87 -0.73 -1.54
C GLN A 126 15.32 0.55 -2.16
N ALA A 127 14.14 0.47 -2.75
CA ALA A 127 13.46 1.60 -3.35
C ALA A 127 12.59 2.40 -2.36
N ALA A 128 12.49 1.93 -1.11
CA ALA A 128 11.68 2.58 -0.09
C ALA A 128 12.18 4.01 0.22
N ASP A 129 11.23 4.93 0.36
CA ASP A 129 11.46 6.35 0.60
C ASP A 129 10.53 6.83 1.72
N GLY A 130 11.08 7.46 2.78
CA GLY A 130 10.33 7.98 3.91
C GLY A 130 9.42 9.15 3.57
N ASP A 131 9.72 9.87 2.48
CA ASP A 131 8.95 11.00 1.99
C ASP A 131 7.97 10.63 0.87
N LEU A 132 7.85 9.33 0.51
CA LEU A 132 6.99 8.86 -0.58
C LEU A 132 5.54 9.35 -0.47
N PHE A 133 5.05 9.56 0.74
CA PHE A 133 3.66 9.94 1.01
C PHE A 133 3.46 11.42 1.24
N ASP A 134 4.51 12.23 1.27
CA ASP A 134 4.40 13.67 1.49
C ASP A 134 3.59 14.34 0.38
N GLY A 135 2.47 14.95 0.78
CA GLY A 135 1.54 15.62 -0.14
C GLY A 135 0.75 14.69 -1.06
N CYS A 136 0.93 13.36 -0.98
CA CYS A 136 0.14 12.45 -1.78
C CYS A 136 -1.32 12.34 -1.25
N THR A 137 -2.22 11.93 -2.13
CA THR A 137 -3.58 11.57 -1.73
C THR A 137 -3.62 10.10 -1.31
N VAL A 138 -4.23 9.82 -0.16
CA VAL A 138 -4.61 8.46 0.24
C VAL A 138 -6.11 8.35 0.26
N VAL A 139 -6.64 7.44 -0.53
CA VAL A 139 -8.08 7.18 -0.59
C VAL A 139 -8.42 6.10 0.43
N LEU A 140 -9.37 6.39 1.33
CA LEU A 140 -10.01 5.42 2.22
C LEU A 140 -11.36 5.06 1.65
N THR A 141 -11.65 3.76 1.59
CA THR A 141 -12.96 3.24 1.15
C THR A 141 -13.56 2.35 2.24
N PRO A 142 -13.94 2.93 3.41
CA PRO A 142 -14.41 2.15 4.53
C PRO A 142 -15.66 1.35 4.17
N LEU A 143 -15.75 0.13 4.72
CA LEU A 143 -16.93 -0.72 4.62
C LEU A 143 -18.06 -0.17 5.49
N ALA A 144 -19.30 -0.58 5.21
CA ALA A 144 -20.44 -0.23 6.07
C ALA A 144 -20.25 -0.77 7.51
N THR A 145 -19.45 -1.81 7.68
CA THR A 145 -19.12 -2.44 8.96
C THR A 145 -17.87 -1.89 9.61
N THR A 146 -17.07 -1.08 8.91
CA THR A 146 -15.82 -0.50 9.45
C THR A 146 -16.13 0.35 10.69
N ALA A 147 -15.50 0.02 11.81
CA ALA A 147 -15.64 0.79 13.03
C ALA A 147 -14.98 2.18 12.88
N SER A 148 -15.66 3.22 13.35
CA SER A 148 -15.15 4.60 13.25
C SER A 148 -13.78 4.77 13.91
N VAL A 149 -13.49 4.02 14.96
CA VAL A 149 -12.19 4.05 15.63
C VAL A 149 -11.08 3.48 14.74
N ALA A 150 -11.33 2.41 14.00
CA ALA A 150 -10.38 1.82 13.07
C ALA A 150 -10.11 2.78 11.90
N GLU A 151 -11.17 3.33 11.30
CA GLU A 151 -11.06 4.32 10.24
C GLU A 151 -10.25 5.55 10.68
N GLN A 152 -10.56 6.09 11.86
CA GLN A 152 -9.87 7.26 12.40
C GLN A 152 -8.39 6.96 12.69
N THR A 153 -8.06 5.77 13.18
CA THR A 153 -6.68 5.34 13.41
C THR A 153 -5.91 5.30 12.10
N CYS A 154 -6.45 4.67 11.06
CA CYS A 154 -5.82 4.61 9.74
C CYS A 154 -5.68 6.00 9.10
N ALA A 155 -6.73 6.82 9.15
CA ALA A 155 -6.69 8.20 8.64
C ALA A 155 -5.60 9.03 9.34
N SER A 156 -5.56 9.00 10.68
CA SER A 156 -4.56 9.72 11.46
C SER A 156 -3.13 9.24 11.18
N PHE A 157 -2.94 7.94 10.92
CA PHE A 157 -1.65 7.41 10.53
C PHE A 157 -1.20 7.98 9.18
N TRP A 158 -2.07 7.95 8.15
CA TRP A 158 -1.77 8.48 6.84
C TRP A 158 -1.49 9.99 6.85
N GLU A 159 -2.27 10.76 7.61
CA GLU A 159 -2.03 12.18 7.82
C GLU A 159 -0.68 12.43 8.51
N ALA A 160 -0.33 11.61 9.50
CA ALA A 160 0.92 11.74 10.25
C ALA A 160 2.17 11.39 9.39
N VAL A 161 2.04 10.57 8.36
CA VAL A 161 3.12 10.31 7.39
C VAL A 161 3.12 11.32 6.23
N GLY A 162 2.32 12.38 6.29
CA GLY A 162 2.36 13.51 5.34
C GLY A 162 1.31 13.46 4.23
N ALA A 163 0.42 12.48 4.21
CA ALA A 163 -0.59 12.33 3.17
C ALA A 163 -1.85 13.17 3.43
N SER A 164 -2.60 13.43 2.36
CA SER A 164 -3.94 14.00 2.41
C SER A 164 -4.99 12.89 2.25
N VAL A 165 -5.86 12.74 3.25
CA VAL A 165 -6.86 11.67 3.27
C VAL A 165 -8.16 12.09 2.58
N VAL A 166 -8.63 11.29 1.64
CA VAL A 166 -9.92 11.44 0.96
C VAL A 166 -10.77 10.18 1.18
N ARG A 167 -12.08 10.33 1.31
CA ARG A 167 -13.03 9.23 1.51
C ARG A 167 -13.97 9.13 0.33
N MET A 168 -14.20 7.91 -0.14
CA MET A 168 -15.22 7.61 -1.16
C MET A 168 -15.63 6.14 -1.07
N SER A 169 -16.64 5.74 -1.80
CA SER A 169 -17.01 4.33 -1.92
C SER A 169 -15.98 3.56 -2.78
N PRO A 170 -15.88 2.22 -2.63
CA PRO A 170 -15.05 1.38 -3.49
C PRO A 170 -15.36 1.54 -4.98
N ASP A 171 -16.64 1.67 -5.34
CA ASP A 171 -17.08 1.83 -6.72
C ASP A 171 -16.67 3.18 -7.31
N GLU A 172 -16.82 4.27 -6.54
CA GLU A 172 -16.35 5.60 -6.95
C GLU A 172 -14.82 5.63 -7.14
N HIS A 173 -14.08 5.00 -6.22
CA HIS A 173 -12.65 4.85 -6.32
C HIS A 173 -12.26 4.14 -7.63
N ASP A 174 -12.79 2.93 -7.85
CA ASP A 174 -12.40 2.11 -9.00
C ASP A 174 -12.80 2.77 -10.32
N ALA A 175 -13.97 3.44 -10.38
CA ALA A 175 -14.39 4.20 -11.55
C ALA A 175 -13.44 5.38 -11.85
N ALA A 176 -13.02 6.12 -10.83
CA ALA A 176 -12.08 7.23 -10.98
C ALA A 176 -10.70 6.73 -11.45
N LEU A 177 -10.15 5.71 -10.78
CA LEU A 177 -8.82 5.17 -11.07
C LEU A 177 -8.77 4.44 -12.43
N ALA A 178 -9.88 3.85 -12.88
CA ALA A 178 -9.97 3.28 -14.21
C ALA A 178 -9.60 4.30 -15.29
N VAL A 179 -10.06 5.54 -15.15
CA VAL A 179 -9.81 6.61 -16.13
C VAL A 179 -8.50 7.35 -15.88
N THR A 180 -8.21 7.68 -14.62
CA THR A 180 -7.08 8.56 -14.29
C THR A 180 -5.74 7.82 -14.17
N SER A 181 -5.77 6.50 -13.97
CA SER A 181 -4.58 5.68 -13.77
C SER A 181 -4.53 4.47 -14.70
N HIS A 182 -5.51 3.57 -14.63
CA HIS A 182 -5.41 2.27 -15.31
C HIS A 182 -5.45 2.39 -16.83
N LEU A 183 -6.32 3.23 -17.38
CA LEU A 183 -6.39 3.48 -18.83
C LEU A 183 -5.09 4.09 -19.39
N PRO A 184 -4.49 5.11 -18.78
CA PRO A 184 -3.16 5.60 -19.18
C PRO A 184 -2.08 4.52 -19.19
N HIS A 185 -2.03 3.67 -18.15
CA HIS A 185 -1.09 2.54 -18.11
C HIS A 185 -1.33 1.57 -19.27
N LEU A 186 -2.57 1.14 -19.46
CA LEU A 186 -2.93 0.23 -20.54
C LEU A 186 -2.52 0.78 -21.92
N LEU A 187 -2.78 2.06 -22.16
CA LEU A 187 -2.40 2.73 -23.40
C LEU A 187 -0.88 2.79 -23.57
N ALA A 188 -0.12 3.10 -22.51
CA ALA A 188 1.34 3.14 -22.56
C ALA A 188 1.94 1.77 -22.86
N PHE A 189 1.46 0.71 -22.20
CA PHE A 189 1.90 -0.67 -22.47
C PHE A 189 1.54 -1.12 -23.90
N ALA A 190 0.29 -0.86 -24.33
CA ALA A 190 -0.12 -1.20 -25.70
C ALA A 190 0.71 -0.47 -26.76
N PHE A 191 1.03 0.80 -26.49
CA PHE A 191 1.87 1.62 -27.36
C PHE A 191 3.31 1.10 -27.40
N MET A 192 3.90 0.79 -26.25
CA MET A 192 5.26 0.22 -26.19
C MET A 192 5.37 -1.13 -26.91
N GLY A 193 4.31 -1.93 -26.93
CA GLY A 193 4.26 -3.17 -27.71
C GLY A 193 4.42 -3.00 -29.23
N GLN A 194 4.29 -1.76 -29.76
CA GLN A 194 4.51 -1.43 -31.17
C GLN A 194 5.91 -0.84 -31.44
N VAL A 195 6.68 -0.56 -30.39
CA VAL A 195 8.01 0.06 -30.50
C VAL A 195 9.05 -1.02 -30.72
N THR A 196 9.91 -0.82 -31.72
CA THR A 196 11.07 -1.66 -31.97
C THR A 196 12.37 -0.87 -31.81
N ASP A 197 13.52 -1.54 -31.71
CA ASP A 197 14.83 -0.89 -31.57
C ASP A 197 15.12 0.16 -32.64
N GLN A 198 14.56 -0.02 -33.84
CA GLN A 198 14.72 0.94 -34.94
C GLN A 198 13.99 2.27 -34.67
N HIS A 199 12.96 2.28 -33.82
CA HIS A 199 12.20 3.47 -33.47
C HIS A 199 12.88 4.28 -32.35
N LEU A 200 13.67 3.64 -31.48
CA LEU A 200 14.24 4.26 -30.30
C LEU A 200 15.09 5.53 -30.57
N PRO A 201 15.95 5.57 -31.63
CA PRO A 201 16.72 6.78 -31.96
C PRO A 201 15.86 7.97 -32.37
N LEU A 202 14.57 7.74 -32.72
CA LEU A 202 13.65 8.77 -33.18
C LEU A 202 12.70 9.27 -32.05
N THR A 203 12.87 8.77 -30.82
CA THR A 203 12.00 9.14 -29.70
C THR A 203 12.37 10.49 -29.09
N GLY A 204 11.37 11.36 -28.94
CA GLY A 204 11.51 12.66 -28.28
C GLY A 204 11.08 12.65 -26.82
N GLY A 205 11.04 13.85 -26.17
CA GLY A 205 10.63 14.02 -24.78
C GLY A 205 9.20 13.49 -24.51
N GLY A 206 8.23 13.90 -25.32
CA GLY A 206 6.84 13.46 -25.15
C GLY A 206 6.64 11.95 -25.23
N PHE A 207 7.44 11.24 -26.06
CA PHE A 207 7.45 9.78 -26.05
C PHE A 207 7.89 9.24 -24.70
N ARG A 208 9.02 9.70 -24.18
CA ARG A 208 9.61 9.26 -22.91
C ARG A 208 8.67 9.54 -21.72
N ASP A 209 8.06 10.73 -21.70
CA ASP A 209 7.12 11.12 -20.63
C ASP A 209 5.89 10.20 -20.63
N PHE A 210 5.32 9.92 -21.81
CA PHE A 210 4.13 9.08 -21.92
C PHE A 210 4.42 7.60 -21.61
N THR A 211 5.60 7.09 -21.99
CA THR A 211 5.95 5.67 -21.85
C THR A 211 6.70 5.32 -20.58
N ARG A 212 7.06 6.29 -19.74
CA ARG A 212 7.81 6.09 -18.50
C ARG A 212 7.19 5.01 -17.59
N ILE A 213 5.86 4.93 -17.57
CA ILE A 213 5.11 3.94 -16.75
C ILE A 213 5.10 2.54 -17.35
N ALA A 214 5.61 2.34 -18.56
CA ALA A 214 5.70 1.07 -19.28
C ALA A 214 7.17 0.73 -19.67
N ALA A 215 8.16 1.36 -19.05
CA ALA A 215 9.58 1.17 -19.30
C ALA A 215 10.16 -0.02 -18.51
#